data_00e627f5c968331cf03f8d24f6271090
#
_entry.id   00e627f5c968331cf03f8d24f6271090
#
_cell.length_a   1.000
_cell.length_b   1.000
_cell.length_c   1.000
_cell.angle_alpha   90.00
_cell.angle_beta   90.00
_cell.angle_gamma   90.00
#
_symmetry.space_group_name_H-M   'P 1'
#
loop_
_entity.id
_entity.type
_entity.pdbx_description
1 polymer ?
#
loop_
_entity_poly.entity_id
_entity_poly.type
_entity_poly.pdbx_seq_one_letter_code
_entity_poly.pdbx_strand_id
1 'polypeptide(L)'
;MNTNKLDKLLKAAAVYQVPDLSVIGKDGSISIVVRDKKNDTSNHFSVTVGETVNDFVFNFKVENIKILPGSYNVVVSSKLLSCFTNIDIDVKYYIALEPDSTFE
;
A
#
# COMPACT_ATOMS: atom_id res chain seq x y z
N MET A 1 3.51 -10.21 1.51
CA MET A 1 4.47 -9.10 1.62
C MET A 1 4.51 -8.61 3.06
N ASN A 2 5.67 -8.60 3.66
CA ASN A 2 5.87 -8.07 5.02
C ASN A 2 6.41 -6.65 4.94
N THR A 3 5.88 -5.73 5.75
CA THR A 3 6.41 -4.39 5.81
C THR A 3 6.28 -3.79 7.22
N ASN A 4 7.36 -3.15 7.66
CA ASN A 4 7.38 -2.31 8.87
C ASN A 4 7.39 -0.82 8.51
N LYS A 5 7.17 -0.48 7.23
CA LYS A 5 7.29 0.90 6.74
C LYS A 5 5.94 1.56 6.46
N LEU A 6 4.85 0.81 6.63
CA LEU A 6 3.51 1.29 6.31
C LEU A 6 3.12 2.48 7.20
N ASP A 7 3.44 2.41 8.49
CA ASP A 7 3.16 3.47 9.44
C ASP A 7 3.81 4.80 9.03
N LYS A 8 5.08 4.74 8.63
CA LYS A 8 5.82 5.91 8.16
C LYS A 8 5.20 6.51 6.89
N LEU A 9 4.76 5.65 5.96
CA LEU A 9 4.13 6.09 4.73
C LEU A 9 2.77 6.73 4.97
N LEU A 10 1.98 6.18 5.89
CA LEU A 10 0.68 6.75 6.25
C LEU A 10 0.84 8.12 6.92
N LYS A 11 1.88 8.30 7.74
CA LYS A 11 2.21 9.60 8.31
C LYS A 11 2.63 10.60 7.22
N ALA A 12 3.43 10.17 6.26
CA ALA A 12 3.82 11.02 5.13
C ALA A 12 2.62 11.43 4.30
N ALA A 13 1.68 10.51 4.05
CA ALA A 13 0.45 10.80 3.33
C ALA A 13 -0.37 11.90 4.04
N ALA A 14 -0.45 11.84 5.36
CA ALA A 14 -1.16 12.84 6.15
C ALA A 14 -0.47 14.21 6.08
N VAL A 15 0.86 14.25 6.17
CA VAL A 15 1.63 15.50 6.11
C VAL A 15 1.53 16.15 4.74
N TYR A 16 1.66 15.36 3.66
CA TYR A 16 1.58 15.87 2.29
C TYR A 16 0.15 16.00 1.79
N GLN A 17 -0.83 15.54 2.55
CA GLN A 17 -2.26 15.58 2.19
C GLN A 17 -2.53 14.89 0.85
N VAL A 18 -1.92 13.74 0.62
CA VAL A 18 -2.14 12.94 -0.59
C VAL A 18 -3.11 11.79 -0.30
N PRO A 19 -4.04 11.51 -1.24
CA PRO A 19 -5.16 10.60 -0.97
C PRO A 19 -4.90 9.13 -1.30
N ASP A 20 -3.83 8.82 -2.05
CA ASP A 20 -3.64 7.51 -2.63
C ASP A 20 -2.41 6.81 -2.08
N LEU A 21 -2.54 5.48 -1.87
CA LEU A 21 -1.42 4.60 -1.59
C LEU A 21 -1.43 3.50 -2.64
N SER A 22 -0.29 3.29 -3.29
CA SER A 22 -0.14 2.24 -4.30
C SER A 22 0.97 1.27 -3.90
N VAL A 23 0.70 -0.03 -4.06
CA VAL A 23 1.70 -1.07 -3.95
C VAL A 23 2.03 -1.52 -5.37
N ILE A 24 3.27 -1.27 -5.80
CA ILE A 24 3.69 -1.45 -7.19
C ILE A 24 4.77 -2.51 -7.28
N GLY A 25 4.47 -3.58 -8.04
CA GLY A 25 5.46 -4.57 -8.44
C GLY A 25 5.93 -4.25 -9.86
N LYS A 26 7.21 -3.99 -10.01
CA LYS A 26 7.80 -3.65 -11.32
C LYS A 26 9.31 -3.91 -11.29
N ASP A 27 9.81 -4.46 -12.40
CA ASP A 27 11.26 -4.66 -12.61
C ASP A 27 11.91 -5.43 -11.45
N GLY A 28 11.20 -6.42 -10.91
CA GLY A 28 11.70 -7.28 -9.85
C GLY A 28 11.54 -6.76 -8.43
N SER A 29 11.01 -5.56 -8.24
CA SER A 29 10.88 -4.93 -6.92
C SER A 29 9.45 -4.58 -6.59
N ILE A 30 9.14 -4.60 -5.27
CA ILE A 30 7.87 -4.11 -4.73
C ILE A 30 8.15 -2.79 -4.04
N SER A 31 7.40 -1.74 -4.42
CA SER A 31 7.46 -0.43 -3.79
C SER A 31 6.09 -0.02 -3.29
N ILE A 32 6.07 0.74 -2.18
CA ILE A 32 4.84 1.38 -1.70
C ILE A 32 5.01 2.87 -1.89
N VAL A 33 4.02 3.51 -2.53
CA VAL A 33 4.04 4.92 -2.88
C VAL A 33 2.79 5.59 -2.32
N VAL A 34 2.97 6.72 -1.64
CA VAL A 34 1.85 7.61 -1.29
C VAL A 34 1.92 8.84 -2.17
N ARG A 35 0.80 9.17 -2.81
CA ARG A 35 0.74 10.21 -3.85
C ARG A 35 -0.69 10.63 -4.12
N ASP A 36 -0.86 11.67 -4.92
CA ASP A 36 -2.13 11.96 -5.60
C ASP A 36 -1.99 11.53 -7.06
N LYS A 37 -2.55 10.37 -7.41
CA LYS A 37 -2.41 9.81 -8.75
C LYS A 37 -3.16 10.59 -9.83
N LYS A 38 -4.03 11.52 -9.45
CA LYS A 38 -4.72 12.43 -10.36
C LYS A 38 -3.96 13.74 -10.58
N ASN A 39 -2.84 13.94 -9.89
CA ASN A 39 -2.05 15.16 -9.97
C ASN A 39 -0.57 14.81 -9.95
N ASP A 40 0.02 14.67 -11.12
CA ASP A 40 1.42 14.25 -11.30
C ASP A 40 2.42 15.24 -10.71
N THR A 41 2.01 16.48 -10.44
CA THR A 41 2.89 17.48 -9.86
C THR A 41 2.86 17.50 -8.33
N SER A 42 2.02 16.69 -7.70
CA SER A 42 1.95 16.60 -6.25
C SER A 42 3.19 15.93 -5.67
N ASN A 43 3.44 16.17 -4.40
CA ASN A 43 4.47 15.45 -3.67
C ASN A 43 4.15 13.96 -3.62
N HIS A 44 5.19 13.15 -3.66
CA HIS A 44 5.04 11.72 -3.43
C HIS A 44 6.16 11.22 -2.52
N PHE A 45 5.93 10.09 -1.88
CA PHE A 45 6.90 9.45 -1.03
C PHE A 45 6.83 7.94 -1.27
N SER A 46 7.97 7.32 -1.53
CA SER A 46 8.02 5.89 -1.85
C SER A 46 9.13 5.17 -1.09
N VAL A 47 8.90 3.89 -0.81
CA VAL A 47 9.91 3.00 -0.25
C VAL A 47 9.84 1.64 -0.94
N THR A 48 10.98 0.99 -1.10
CA THR A 48 11.06 -0.38 -1.58
C THR A 48 10.91 -1.33 -0.40
N VAL A 49 10.03 -2.32 -0.51
CA VAL A 49 9.70 -3.23 0.60
C VAL A 49 9.95 -4.70 0.29
N GLY A 50 10.30 -5.05 -0.94
CA GLY A 50 10.54 -6.45 -1.28
C GLY A 50 10.84 -6.66 -2.75
N GLU A 51 10.80 -7.94 -3.13
CA GLU A 51 11.05 -8.40 -4.51
C GLU A 51 9.85 -9.18 -5.01
N THR A 52 9.65 -9.18 -6.33
CA THR A 52 8.58 -9.91 -6.98
C THR A 52 8.96 -10.29 -8.40
N VAL A 53 8.37 -11.35 -8.93
CA VAL A 53 8.49 -11.73 -10.32
C VAL A 53 7.30 -11.23 -11.16
N ASN A 54 6.31 -10.64 -10.52
CA ASN A 54 5.07 -10.19 -11.17
C ASN A 54 5.03 -8.67 -11.25
N ASP A 55 4.39 -8.17 -12.30
CA ASP A 55 4.06 -6.76 -12.41
C ASP A 55 2.63 -6.54 -11.94
N PHE A 56 2.43 -5.54 -11.09
CA PHE A 56 1.10 -5.20 -10.57
C PHE A 56 1.08 -3.78 -10.04
N VAL A 57 -0.13 -3.23 -9.95
CA VAL A 57 -0.40 -1.97 -9.28
C VAL A 57 -1.67 -2.17 -8.44
N PHE A 58 -1.52 -2.17 -7.12
CA PHE A 58 -2.65 -2.25 -6.18
C PHE A 58 -2.87 -0.86 -5.59
N ASN A 59 -4.00 -0.26 -5.90
CA ASN A 59 -4.35 1.08 -5.46
C ASN A 59 -5.32 1.05 -4.30
N PHE A 60 -5.03 1.87 -3.29
CA PHE A 60 -5.85 2.06 -2.09
C PHE A 60 -6.12 3.54 -1.88
N LYS A 61 -7.24 3.85 -1.26
CA LYS A 61 -7.45 5.18 -0.67
C LYS A 61 -6.86 5.20 0.73
N VAL A 62 -6.02 6.19 1.01
CA VAL A 62 -5.41 6.35 2.33
C VAL A 62 -6.49 6.42 3.42
N GLU A 63 -7.61 7.07 3.14
CA GLU A 63 -8.72 7.19 4.09
C GLU A 63 -9.34 5.85 4.50
N ASN A 64 -9.13 4.79 3.72
CA ASN A 64 -9.62 3.44 4.03
C ASN A 64 -8.61 2.61 4.82
N ILE A 65 -7.37 3.11 4.98
CA ILE A 65 -6.32 2.39 5.71
C ILE A 65 -6.22 2.96 7.12
N LYS A 66 -7.18 2.59 7.96
CA LYS A 66 -7.25 3.02 9.36
C LYS A 66 -6.87 1.86 10.26
N ILE A 67 -5.57 1.65 10.38
CA ILE A 67 -4.99 0.51 11.08
C ILE A 67 -4.08 0.99 12.23
N LEU A 68 -3.92 0.13 13.24
CA LEU A 68 -2.98 0.41 14.32
C LEU A 68 -1.55 0.45 13.79
N PRO A 69 -0.68 1.28 14.40
CA PRO A 69 0.75 1.28 14.05
C PRO A 69 1.36 -0.10 14.23
N GLY A 70 2.37 -0.41 13.42
CA GLY A 70 3.09 -1.67 13.53
C GLY A 70 3.51 -2.22 12.18
N SER A 71 4.04 -3.43 12.23
CA SER A 71 4.47 -4.18 11.05
C SER A 71 3.35 -5.11 10.61
N TYR A 72 3.18 -5.24 9.30
CA TYR A 72 2.09 -6.00 8.71
C TYR A 72 2.54 -6.96 7.64
N ASN A 73 1.88 -8.13 7.60
CA ASN A 73 1.92 -9.01 6.45
C ASN A 73 0.70 -8.70 5.59
N VAL A 74 0.93 -8.33 4.33
CA VAL A 74 -0.14 -7.92 3.42
C VAL A 74 -0.31 -8.97 2.33
N VAL A 75 -1.54 -9.46 2.18
CA VAL A 75 -1.94 -10.42 1.15
C VAL A 75 -3.06 -9.78 0.34
N VAL A 76 -2.97 -9.88 -0.99
CA VAL A 76 -3.96 -9.32 -1.91
C VAL A 76 -4.61 -10.43 -2.70
N SER A 77 -5.94 -10.42 -2.74
CA SER A 77 -6.76 -11.34 -3.52
C SER A 77 -7.07 -10.76 -4.90
N SER A 78 -7.21 -11.62 -5.90
CA SER A 78 -7.65 -11.25 -7.24
C SER A 78 -9.07 -10.65 -7.26
N LYS A 79 -9.81 -10.75 -6.16
CA LYS A 79 -11.15 -10.14 -6.01
C LYS A 79 -11.08 -8.70 -5.51
N LEU A 80 -9.94 -8.05 -5.61
CA LEU A 80 -9.71 -6.67 -5.18
C LEU A 80 -9.94 -6.47 -3.68
N LEU A 81 -9.53 -7.46 -2.89
CA LEU A 81 -9.58 -7.41 -1.44
C LEU A 81 -8.22 -7.72 -0.88
N SER A 82 -7.78 -6.97 0.13
CA SER A 82 -6.53 -7.21 0.83
C SER A 82 -6.78 -7.62 2.28
N CYS A 83 -5.80 -8.33 2.84
CA CYS A 83 -5.76 -8.64 4.26
C CYS A 83 -4.44 -8.14 4.83
N PHE A 84 -4.51 -7.25 5.81
CA PHE A 84 -3.38 -6.73 6.56
C PHE A 84 -3.36 -7.40 7.91
N THR A 85 -2.40 -8.28 8.15
CA THR A 85 -2.24 -9.00 9.41
C THR A 85 -1.12 -8.37 10.21
N ASN A 86 -1.42 -7.86 11.40
CA ASN A 86 -0.40 -7.33 12.29
C ASN A 86 0.51 -8.47 12.75
N ILE A 87 1.82 -8.24 12.75
CA ILE A 87 2.81 -9.27 13.08
C ILE A 87 2.90 -9.50 14.58
N ASP A 88 2.69 -8.45 15.38
CA ASP A 88 2.94 -8.49 16.81
C ASP A 88 1.70 -8.75 17.66
N ILE A 89 0.52 -8.41 17.17
CA ILE A 89 -0.74 -8.59 17.87
C ILE A 89 -1.75 -9.30 16.98
N ASP A 90 -2.76 -9.91 17.60
CA ASP A 90 -3.77 -10.70 16.88
C ASP A 90 -4.86 -9.79 16.30
N VAL A 91 -4.50 -9.02 15.28
CA VAL A 91 -5.41 -8.10 14.60
C VAL A 91 -5.22 -8.24 13.08
N LYS A 92 -6.34 -8.32 12.38
CA LYS A 92 -6.39 -8.34 10.92
C LYS A 92 -7.33 -7.26 10.42
N TYR A 93 -6.97 -6.66 9.28
CA TYR A 93 -7.82 -5.69 8.59
C TYR A 93 -8.05 -6.14 7.15
N TYR A 94 -9.30 -6.14 6.73
CA TYR A 94 -9.66 -6.40 5.33
C TYR A 94 -9.98 -5.07 4.67
N ILE A 95 -9.19 -4.73 3.64
CA ILE A 95 -9.28 -3.41 3.00
C ILE A 95 -9.47 -3.63 1.49
N ALA A 96 -10.55 -3.07 0.94
CA ALA A 96 -10.82 -3.16 -0.49
C ALA A 96 -9.82 -2.33 -1.29
N LEU A 97 -9.41 -2.85 -2.45
CA LEU A 97 -8.62 -2.12 -3.43
C LEU A 97 -9.52 -1.24 -4.29
N GLU A 98 -8.95 -0.19 -4.87
CA GLU A 98 -9.62 0.60 -5.87
C GLU A 98 -9.74 -0.18 -7.19
N PRO A 99 -10.82 0.05 -7.98
CA PRO A 99 -11.09 -0.74 -9.19
C PRO A 99 -10.03 -0.62 -10.29
N ASP A 100 -9.21 0.42 -10.26
CA ASP A 100 -8.14 0.63 -11.25
C ASP A 100 -6.85 -0.15 -10.92
N SER A 101 -6.89 -1.01 -9.92
CA SER A 101 -5.79 -1.92 -9.61
C SER A 101 -5.59 -2.96 -10.70
N THR A 102 -4.35 -3.32 -10.98
CA THR A 102 -4.00 -4.30 -12.02
C THR A 102 -3.05 -5.36 -11.48
N PHE A 103 -3.14 -6.56 -12.03
CA PHE A 103 -2.24 -7.66 -11.73
C PHE A 103 -1.96 -8.45 -13.01
N GLU A 104 -0.69 -8.63 -13.31
CA GLU A 104 -0.22 -9.37 -14.48
C GLU A 104 0.56 -10.62 -14.12
#